data_fd11d6f91b98785708bc6877f1126a89
#
_entry.id   fd11d6f91b98785708bc6877f1126a89
#
_cell.length_a   1.000
_cell.length_b   1.000
_cell.length_c   1.000
_cell.angle_alpha   90.00
_cell.angle_beta   90.00
_cell.angle_gamma   90.00
#
_symmetry.space_group_name_H-M   'P 1'
#
loop_
_entity.id
_entity.type
_entity.pdbx_description
1 polymer ?
#
loop_
_entity_poly.entity_id
_entity_poly.type
_entity_poly.pdbx_seq_one_letter_code
_entity_poly.pdbx_strand_id
1 'polypeptide(L)'
;MKLSNGNLVDATGKTTFVSIEAFESEVCNSDVCILCTKVLESGNHNKEHVIPNWILKKFNLHNETVNLPNGTKFKYGQYVIPCCIECNSLLSEELEVPLSKAFSGGFDGVMEYLKQDGYLKVYLWLALIFVKTHIKDQSLRMYLNKNLEHKSIAEGVGYEWEIFHHIYCLSRVPYTKSNLDSNCIGSLFFIEIDNVDNEKDFDYMDVSFANTSGIIVNNVGVIAVFGDAGAVENQLRYSVLPKLGQTVTSMQFRELVANFACCNLHLKNPPNHSTISDESGIHPPTMICKLNGSKPDFESYKQDVFGNIMDMLLGELLDGKVAMDNFRERLRKGEVSILFDSSGELISPNKLLKSDS
;
A
#
# COMPACT_ATOMS: atom_id res chain seq x y z
N MET A 1 -1.48 19.07 -24.01
CA MET A 1 -2.25 18.61 -25.20
C MET A 1 -2.90 17.25 -24.86
N LYS A 2 -4.15 17.02 -25.27
CA LYS A 2 -4.87 15.74 -25.05
C LYS A 2 -4.66 14.82 -26.26
N LEU A 3 -4.27 13.56 -26.00
CA LEU A 3 -4.12 12.52 -27.02
C LEU A 3 -5.45 11.78 -27.26
N SER A 4 -5.52 10.98 -28.33
CA SER A 4 -6.72 10.20 -28.68
C SER A 4 -7.13 9.17 -27.64
N ASN A 5 -6.16 8.61 -26.88
CA ASN A 5 -6.39 7.70 -25.76
C ASN A 5 -6.73 8.41 -24.44
N GLY A 6 -6.97 9.73 -24.46
CA GLY A 6 -7.31 10.53 -23.28
C GLY A 6 -6.12 11.00 -22.43
N ASN A 7 -4.90 10.53 -22.71
CA ASN A 7 -3.70 10.96 -22.00
C ASN A 7 -3.43 12.45 -22.24
N LEU A 8 -2.82 13.12 -21.25
CA LEU A 8 -2.34 14.48 -21.39
C LEU A 8 -0.81 14.49 -21.51
N VAL A 9 -0.32 15.27 -22.47
CA VAL A 9 1.12 15.50 -22.65
C VAL A 9 1.42 16.98 -22.53
N ASP A 10 2.59 17.32 -22.00
CA ASP A 10 3.09 18.68 -21.97
C ASP A 10 3.70 19.11 -23.33
N ALA A 11 4.23 20.33 -23.39
CA ALA A 11 4.84 20.89 -24.59
C ALA A 11 6.10 20.12 -25.05
N THR A 12 6.71 19.30 -24.19
CA THR A 12 7.89 18.49 -24.51
C THR A 12 7.51 17.06 -24.96
N GLY A 13 6.22 16.72 -24.97
CA GLY A 13 5.72 15.38 -25.25
C GLY A 13 5.78 14.42 -24.05
N LYS A 14 6.03 14.93 -22.86
CA LYS A 14 6.02 14.13 -21.62
C LYS A 14 4.59 13.85 -21.18
N THR A 15 4.25 12.58 -20.95
CA THR A 15 2.93 12.17 -20.45
C THR A 15 2.73 12.63 -19.01
N THR A 16 1.93 13.66 -18.80
CA THR A 16 1.66 14.25 -17.49
C THR A 16 0.44 13.64 -16.80
N PHE A 17 -0.52 13.14 -17.57
CA PHE A 17 -1.68 12.39 -17.08
C PHE A 17 -1.95 11.18 -17.97
N VAL A 18 -2.28 10.07 -17.40
CA VAL A 18 -2.71 8.84 -18.07
C VAL A 18 -4.20 8.66 -17.79
N SER A 19 -5.02 8.50 -18.83
CA SER A 19 -6.45 8.26 -18.65
C SER A 19 -6.71 6.88 -17.99
N ILE A 20 -7.90 6.66 -17.47
CA ILE A 20 -8.29 5.36 -16.91
C ILE A 20 -8.19 4.28 -17.98
N GLU A 21 -8.68 4.55 -19.18
CA GLU A 21 -8.65 3.62 -20.30
C GLU A 21 -7.23 3.25 -20.71
N ALA A 22 -6.32 4.23 -20.75
CA ALA A 22 -4.91 3.99 -21.07
C ALA A 22 -4.17 3.29 -19.90
N PHE A 23 -4.54 3.59 -18.66
CA PHE A 23 -4.00 2.89 -17.49
C PHE A 23 -4.33 1.40 -17.55
N GLU A 24 -5.59 1.04 -17.78
CA GLU A 24 -6.01 -0.34 -17.87
C GLU A 24 -5.42 -1.07 -19.08
N SER A 25 -5.53 -0.47 -20.27
CA SER A 25 -5.14 -1.15 -21.52
C SER A 25 -3.65 -1.16 -21.78
N GLU A 26 -2.92 -0.11 -21.39
CA GLU A 26 -1.50 0.06 -21.70
C GLU A 26 -0.62 -0.25 -20.48
N VAL A 27 -0.87 0.41 -19.32
CA VAL A 27 0.03 0.28 -18.15
C VAL A 27 -0.12 -1.07 -17.47
N CYS A 28 -1.36 -1.54 -17.29
CA CYS A 28 -1.60 -2.82 -16.62
C CYS A 28 -1.36 -4.04 -17.53
N ASN A 29 -1.48 -3.89 -18.86
CA ASN A 29 -1.50 -5.02 -19.80
C ASN A 29 -0.37 -5.04 -20.83
N SER A 30 0.62 -4.14 -20.76
CA SER A 30 1.70 -4.10 -21.73
C SER A 30 3.07 -3.80 -21.10
N ASP A 31 4.13 -4.00 -21.89
CA ASP A 31 5.52 -3.74 -21.49
C ASP A 31 5.89 -2.25 -21.68
N VAL A 32 5.13 -1.34 -21.06
CA VAL A 32 5.46 0.08 -21.01
C VAL A 32 6.07 0.45 -19.66
N CYS A 33 6.81 1.55 -19.63
CA CYS A 33 7.31 2.08 -18.38
C CYS A 33 6.16 2.58 -17.48
N ILE A 34 6.08 2.10 -16.25
CA ILE A 34 5.02 2.47 -15.30
C ILE A 34 4.88 3.98 -15.08
N LEU A 35 5.96 4.76 -15.19
CA LEU A 35 5.91 6.21 -14.96
C LEU A 35 5.67 7.02 -16.21
N CYS A 36 6.49 6.82 -17.26
CA CYS A 36 6.43 7.66 -18.47
C CYS A 36 5.56 7.07 -19.57
N THR A 37 5.08 5.85 -19.44
CA THR A 37 4.23 5.12 -20.41
C THR A 37 4.88 4.85 -21.76
N LYS A 38 6.17 5.12 -21.93
CA LYS A 38 6.91 4.79 -23.14
C LYS A 38 7.09 3.29 -23.27
N VAL A 39 6.97 2.79 -24.49
CA VAL A 39 7.32 1.41 -24.83
C VAL A 39 8.80 1.18 -24.51
N LEU A 40 9.10 0.06 -23.88
CA LEU A 40 10.47 -0.28 -23.48
C LEU A 40 11.19 -0.99 -24.64
N GLU A 41 12.27 -0.37 -25.09
CA GLU A 41 13.14 -0.90 -26.15
C GLU A 41 14.33 -1.65 -25.53
N SER A 42 14.95 -2.55 -26.32
CA SER A 42 16.19 -3.21 -25.91
C SER A 42 17.30 -2.16 -25.70
N GLY A 43 17.80 -2.07 -24.47
CA GLY A 43 18.82 -1.08 -24.06
C GLY A 43 18.29 0.04 -23.16
N ASN A 44 16.99 0.29 -23.12
CA ASN A 44 16.38 1.24 -22.18
C ASN A 44 15.42 0.55 -21.19
N HIS A 45 15.56 -0.76 -21.00
CA HIS A 45 14.73 -1.55 -20.12
C HIS A 45 15.45 -1.80 -18.81
N ASN A 46 14.80 -1.45 -17.71
CA ASN A 46 15.19 -1.85 -16.36
C ASN A 46 14.06 -2.66 -15.72
N LYS A 47 14.42 -3.48 -14.75
CA LYS A 47 13.48 -4.24 -13.93
C LYS A 47 13.39 -3.54 -12.58
N GLU A 48 12.34 -2.77 -12.41
CA GLU A 48 12.05 -2.10 -11.15
C GLU A 48 11.45 -3.09 -10.15
N HIS A 49 12.07 -3.26 -8.98
CA HIS A 49 11.55 -4.14 -7.94
C HIS A 49 10.25 -3.58 -7.34
N VAL A 50 9.25 -4.43 -7.13
CA VAL A 50 8.01 -4.04 -6.45
C VAL A 50 8.34 -3.57 -5.03
N ILE A 51 9.04 -4.40 -4.26
CA ILE A 51 9.64 -3.97 -2.99
C ILE A 51 11.02 -3.39 -3.29
N PRO A 52 11.33 -2.17 -2.83
CA PRO A 52 12.57 -1.49 -3.14
C PRO A 52 13.84 -2.32 -2.92
N ASN A 53 14.75 -2.27 -3.87
CA ASN A 53 15.96 -3.10 -3.84
C ASN A 53 16.86 -2.85 -2.61
N TRP A 54 16.84 -1.65 -2.05
CA TRP A 54 17.57 -1.36 -0.82
C TRP A 54 17.03 -2.15 0.39
N ILE A 55 15.71 -2.37 0.45
CA ILE A 55 15.07 -3.25 1.45
C ILE A 55 15.49 -4.69 1.22
N LEU A 56 15.40 -5.18 -0.03
CA LEU A 56 15.78 -6.54 -0.37
C LEU A 56 17.24 -6.84 -0.02
N LYS A 57 18.13 -5.88 -0.25
CA LYS A 57 19.56 -5.98 0.13
C LYS A 57 19.76 -5.96 1.64
N LYS A 58 19.11 -5.02 2.34
CA LYS A 58 19.29 -4.84 3.78
C LYS A 58 18.90 -6.08 4.57
N PHE A 59 17.79 -6.74 4.18
CA PHE A 59 17.24 -7.89 4.89
C PHE A 59 17.50 -9.24 4.19
N ASN A 60 18.35 -9.28 3.16
CA ASN A 60 18.73 -10.48 2.39
C ASN A 60 17.51 -11.21 1.78
N LEU A 61 16.50 -10.46 1.29
CA LEU A 61 15.23 -11.00 0.84
C LEU A 61 15.20 -11.49 -0.61
N HIS A 62 16.23 -11.30 -1.42
CA HIS A 62 16.19 -11.63 -2.86
C HIS A 62 15.79 -13.09 -3.14
N ASN A 63 16.17 -14.02 -2.28
CA ASN A 63 15.82 -15.44 -2.40
C ASN A 63 14.61 -15.86 -1.55
N GLU A 64 14.14 -14.98 -0.68
CA GLU A 64 12.91 -15.16 0.10
C GLU A 64 11.69 -14.99 -0.80
N THR A 65 10.53 -15.40 -0.29
CA THR A 65 9.30 -15.39 -1.08
C THR A 65 8.23 -14.50 -0.46
N VAL A 66 7.49 -13.82 -1.33
CA VAL A 66 6.20 -13.18 -1.02
C VAL A 66 5.07 -14.17 -1.29
N ASN A 67 4.05 -14.18 -0.43
CA ASN A 67 2.81 -14.90 -0.69
C ASN A 67 1.93 -14.04 -1.62
N LEU A 68 1.47 -14.64 -2.71
CA LEU A 68 0.56 -14.00 -3.67
C LEU A 68 -0.91 -14.25 -3.29
N PRO A 69 -1.85 -13.43 -3.76
CA PRO A 69 -3.29 -13.59 -3.46
C PRO A 69 -3.88 -14.95 -3.86
N ASN A 70 -3.27 -15.65 -4.82
CA ASN A 70 -3.66 -17.00 -5.23
C ASN A 70 -3.05 -18.12 -4.34
N GLY A 71 -2.42 -17.77 -3.21
CA GLY A 71 -1.77 -18.71 -2.28
C GLY A 71 -0.42 -19.25 -2.76
N THR A 72 0.08 -18.82 -3.92
CA THR A 72 1.40 -19.25 -4.40
C THR A 72 2.51 -18.35 -3.86
N LYS A 73 3.75 -18.85 -3.92
CA LYS A 73 4.94 -18.11 -3.47
C LYS A 73 5.74 -17.60 -4.65
N PHE A 74 6.22 -16.37 -4.58
CA PHE A 74 7.04 -15.75 -5.62
C PHE A 74 8.31 -15.13 -5.01
N LYS A 75 9.48 -15.29 -5.66
CA LYS A 75 10.73 -14.75 -5.13
C LYS A 75 10.75 -13.22 -5.21
N TYR A 76 11.10 -12.54 -4.11
CA TYR A 76 11.22 -11.07 -4.08
C TYR A 76 12.18 -10.53 -5.15
N GLY A 77 13.33 -11.18 -5.38
CA GLY A 77 14.29 -10.74 -6.41
C GLY A 77 13.77 -10.84 -7.85
N GLN A 78 12.66 -11.57 -8.09
CA GLN A 78 11.98 -11.69 -9.37
C GLN A 78 10.66 -10.92 -9.41
N TYR A 79 10.25 -10.33 -8.29
CA TYR A 79 9.02 -9.56 -8.15
C TYR A 79 9.26 -8.14 -8.65
N VAL A 80 9.26 -7.99 -9.97
CA VAL A 80 9.66 -6.78 -10.70
C VAL A 80 8.62 -6.40 -11.74
N ILE A 81 8.59 -5.11 -12.09
CA ILE A 81 7.73 -4.52 -13.11
C ILE A 81 8.57 -3.80 -14.18
N PRO A 82 8.01 -3.52 -15.36
CA PRO A 82 8.68 -2.76 -16.41
C PRO A 82 8.92 -1.29 -15.99
N CYS A 83 10.16 -0.81 -16.16
CA CYS A 83 10.51 0.59 -15.97
C CYS A 83 11.68 0.96 -16.90
N CYS A 84 11.73 2.18 -17.42
CA CYS A 84 12.90 2.65 -18.14
C CYS A 84 14.00 3.11 -17.17
N ILE A 85 15.24 3.14 -17.65
CA ILE A 85 16.42 3.49 -16.83
C ILE A 85 16.27 4.89 -16.23
N GLU A 86 15.80 5.87 -17.01
CA GLU A 86 15.62 7.26 -16.57
C GLU A 86 14.58 7.37 -15.44
N CYS A 87 13.43 6.72 -15.61
CA CYS A 87 12.39 6.73 -14.59
C CYS A 87 12.80 5.98 -13.32
N ASN A 88 13.53 4.89 -13.45
CA ASN A 88 14.07 4.15 -12.29
C ASN A 88 15.08 5.01 -11.53
N SER A 89 16.01 5.71 -12.23
CA SER A 89 16.94 6.65 -11.59
C SER A 89 16.21 7.79 -10.86
N LEU A 90 15.18 8.34 -11.49
CA LEU A 90 14.33 9.37 -10.87
C LEU A 90 13.67 8.89 -9.57
N LEU A 91 13.09 7.67 -9.57
CA LEU A 91 12.50 7.08 -8.35
C LEU A 91 13.54 6.90 -7.25
N SER A 92 14.73 6.43 -7.63
CA SER A 92 15.83 6.26 -6.70
C SER A 92 16.23 7.58 -6.04
N GLU A 93 16.39 8.63 -6.81
CA GLU A 93 16.82 9.95 -6.31
C GLU A 93 15.75 10.65 -5.48
N GLU A 94 14.51 10.66 -5.95
CA GLU A 94 13.42 11.42 -5.34
C GLU A 94 12.80 10.74 -4.11
N LEU A 95 12.73 9.40 -4.10
CA LEU A 95 12.06 8.63 -3.05
C LEU A 95 13.00 7.66 -2.33
N GLU A 96 13.67 6.73 -3.05
CA GLU A 96 14.28 5.58 -2.39
C GLU A 96 15.52 5.95 -1.58
N VAL A 97 16.42 6.79 -2.11
CA VAL A 97 17.64 7.19 -1.40
C VAL A 97 17.32 7.99 -0.14
N PRO A 98 16.47 9.04 -0.16
CA PRO A 98 16.09 9.76 1.05
C PRO A 98 15.42 8.87 2.09
N LEU A 99 14.48 8.01 1.67
CA LEU A 99 13.74 7.12 2.56
C LEU A 99 14.63 6.03 3.14
N SER A 100 15.50 5.42 2.33
CA SER A 100 16.49 4.44 2.80
C SER A 100 17.36 5.03 3.93
N LYS A 101 17.78 6.29 3.79
CA LYS A 101 18.53 6.99 4.83
C LYS A 101 17.70 7.21 6.09
N ALA A 102 16.44 7.67 5.97
CA ALA A 102 15.55 7.88 7.09
C ALA A 102 15.27 6.58 7.85
N PHE A 103 14.86 5.52 7.14
CA PHE A 103 14.57 4.21 7.73
C PHE A 103 15.81 3.51 8.32
N SER A 104 17.01 3.85 7.85
CA SER A 104 18.26 3.33 8.46
C SER A 104 18.48 3.88 9.87
N GLY A 105 17.92 5.05 10.19
CA GLY A 105 17.91 5.63 11.53
C GLY A 105 16.81 5.09 12.46
N GLY A 106 16.04 4.08 12.02
CA GLY A 106 14.92 3.53 12.78
C GLY A 106 13.78 4.54 12.96
N PHE A 107 12.97 4.33 14.01
CA PHE A 107 11.79 5.16 14.27
C PHE A 107 12.16 6.64 14.45
N ASP A 108 13.20 6.94 15.24
CA ASP A 108 13.65 8.32 15.44
C ASP A 108 14.13 8.97 14.14
N GLY A 109 14.85 8.22 13.29
CA GLY A 109 15.31 8.71 11.99
C GLY A 109 14.16 9.06 11.05
N VAL A 110 13.12 8.25 11.03
CA VAL A 110 11.91 8.55 10.26
C VAL A 110 11.17 9.75 10.84
N MET A 111 10.98 9.82 12.16
CA MET A 111 10.31 10.94 12.80
C MET A 111 11.04 12.27 12.57
N GLU A 112 12.37 12.27 12.54
CA GLU A 112 13.15 13.47 12.19
C GLU A 112 12.98 13.84 10.70
N TYR A 113 12.94 12.84 9.81
CA TYR A 113 12.69 13.06 8.37
C TYR A 113 11.30 13.66 8.12
N LEU A 114 10.28 13.25 8.88
CA LEU A 114 8.92 13.80 8.75
C LEU A 114 8.84 15.29 9.09
N LYS A 115 9.67 15.78 10.01
CA LYS A 115 9.75 17.22 10.35
C LYS A 115 10.30 18.08 9.20
N GLN A 116 10.97 17.46 8.21
CA GLN A 116 11.59 18.10 7.05
C GLN A 116 10.76 17.85 5.77
N ASP A 117 9.44 17.92 5.83
CA ASP A 117 8.51 17.66 4.72
C ASP A 117 8.54 16.21 4.15
N GLY A 118 9.06 15.27 4.93
CA GLY A 118 9.16 13.86 4.52
C GLY A 118 7.82 13.13 4.41
N TYR A 119 6.76 13.64 5.03
CA TYR A 119 5.42 13.03 5.07
C TYR A 119 4.89 12.67 3.67
N LEU A 120 4.88 13.63 2.76
CA LEU A 120 4.43 13.41 1.39
C LEU A 120 5.25 12.35 0.68
N LYS A 121 6.57 12.34 0.84
CA LYS A 121 7.44 11.36 0.17
C LYS A 121 7.20 9.93 0.67
N VAL A 122 6.93 9.73 1.95
CA VAL A 122 6.55 8.41 2.50
C VAL A 122 5.21 7.96 1.90
N TYR A 123 4.23 8.86 1.82
CA TYR A 123 2.90 8.55 1.27
C TYR A 123 2.99 8.15 -0.23
N LEU A 124 3.70 8.95 -1.04
CA LEU A 124 3.91 8.66 -2.46
C LEU A 124 4.70 7.36 -2.69
N TRP A 125 5.66 7.07 -1.84
CA TRP A 125 6.43 5.84 -1.89
C TRP A 125 5.56 4.61 -1.60
N LEU A 126 4.68 4.68 -0.58
CA LEU A 126 3.73 3.59 -0.30
C LEU A 126 2.70 3.44 -1.42
N ALA A 127 2.20 4.55 -2.00
CA ALA A 127 1.34 4.52 -3.18
C ALA A 127 2.03 3.81 -4.35
N LEU A 128 3.33 4.08 -4.57
CA LEU A 128 4.11 3.41 -5.62
C LEU A 128 4.26 1.91 -5.36
N ILE A 129 4.58 1.47 -4.13
CA ILE A 129 4.66 0.04 -3.79
C ILE A 129 3.31 -0.63 -4.01
N PHE A 130 2.23 -0.04 -3.50
CA PHE A 130 0.87 -0.53 -3.66
C PHE A 130 0.51 -0.75 -5.14
N VAL A 131 0.70 0.26 -5.97
CA VAL A 131 0.41 0.16 -7.42
C VAL A 131 1.29 -0.89 -8.10
N LYS A 132 2.60 -0.92 -7.80
CA LYS A 132 3.53 -1.91 -8.36
C LYS A 132 3.09 -3.35 -8.03
N THR A 133 2.62 -3.60 -6.80
CA THR A 133 2.09 -4.89 -6.36
C THR A 133 0.93 -5.33 -7.24
N HIS A 134 -0.08 -4.48 -7.43
CA HIS A 134 -1.30 -4.85 -8.15
C HIS A 134 -1.10 -4.94 -9.68
N ILE A 135 -0.26 -4.08 -10.27
CA ILE A 135 0.14 -4.23 -11.67
C ILE A 135 0.92 -5.54 -11.88
N LYS A 136 1.75 -5.93 -10.91
CA LYS A 136 2.47 -7.22 -10.99
C LYS A 136 1.52 -8.40 -10.99
N ASP A 137 0.47 -8.38 -10.18
CA ASP A 137 -0.56 -9.42 -10.13
C ASP A 137 -1.29 -9.60 -11.46
N GLN A 138 -1.45 -8.53 -12.24
CA GLN A 138 -1.99 -8.63 -13.61
C GLN A 138 -1.09 -9.44 -14.54
N SER A 139 0.21 -9.45 -14.32
CA SER A 139 1.17 -10.25 -15.11
C SER A 139 1.32 -11.70 -14.67
N LEU A 140 0.73 -12.08 -13.54
CA LEU A 140 0.87 -13.41 -12.94
C LEU A 140 -0.42 -14.22 -13.09
N ARG A 141 -0.27 -15.53 -13.33
CA ARG A 141 -1.42 -16.44 -13.52
C ARG A 141 -2.10 -16.76 -12.20
N MET A 142 -3.44 -16.70 -12.19
CA MET A 142 -4.24 -17.16 -11.06
C MET A 142 -4.05 -18.67 -10.80
N TYR A 143 -3.99 -19.47 -11.86
CA TYR A 143 -3.82 -20.93 -11.75
C TYR A 143 -2.48 -21.35 -12.34
N LEU A 144 -1.69 -22.11 -11.56
CA LEU A 144 -0.43 -22.70 -12.05
C LEU A 144 -0.65 -23.81 -13.08
N ASN A 145 -1.81 -24.48 -13.05
CA ASN A 145 -2.17 -25.48 -14.03
C ASN A 145 -2.44 -24.82 -15.40
N LYS A 146 -1.53 -25.05 -16.35
CA LYS A 146 -1.59 -24.46 -17.70
C LYS A 146 -2.75 -24.96 -18.56
N ASN A 147 -3.40 -26.08 -18.16
CA ASN A 147 -4.58 -26.61 -18.84
C ASN A 147 -5.86 -25.84 -18.49
N LEU A 148 -5.85 -25.04 -17.45
CA LEU A 148 -6.95 -24.13 -17.11
C LEU A 148 -6.87 -22.86 -17.95
N GLU A 149 -8.01 -22.20 -18.11
CA GLU A 149 -8.09 -20.91 -18.79
C GLU A 149 -7.04 -19.93 -18.25
N HIS A 150 -6.46 -19.14 -19.15
CA HIS A 150 -5.52 -18.10 -18.77
C HIS A 150 -6.29 -16.96 -18.10
N LYS A 151 -6.15 -16.83 -16.78
CA LYS A 151 -6.67 -15.76 -15.97
C LYS A 151 -5.54 -15.20 -15.11
N SER A 152 -5.40 -13.88 -15.06
CA SER A 152 -4.42 -13.24 -14.17
C SER A 152 -4.88 -13.31 -12.71
N ILE A 153 -3.97 -13.06 -11.76
CA ILE A 153 -4.33 -12.91 -10.34
C ILE A 153 -5.30 -11.75 -10.18
N ALA A 154 -5.03 -10.60 -10.81
CA ALA A 154 -5.88 -9.42 -10.75
C ALA A 154 -7.32 -9.70 -11.23
N GLU A 155 -7.48 -10.40 -12.36
CA GLU A 155 -8.79 -10.84 -12.83
C GLU A 155 -9.44 -11.87 -11.89
N GLY A 156 -8.64 -12.75 -11.29
CA GLY A 156 -9.11 -13.78 -10.36
C GLY A 156 -9.65 -13.23 -9.06
N VAL A 157 -8.99 -12.21 -8.54
CA VAL A 157 -9.36 -11.48 -7.32
C VAL A 157 -10.45 -10.44 -7.61
N GLY A 158 -10.54 -9.97 -8.86
CA GLY A 158 -11.54 -8.98 -9.29
C GLY A 158 -11.11 -7.55 -8.96
N TYR A 159 -9.90 -7.17 -9.36
CA TYR A 159 -9.44 -5.80 -9.16
C TYR A 159 -10.24 -4.81 -10.01
N GLU A 160 -10.70 -3.74 -9.39
CA GLU A 160 -11.37 -2.61 -10.02
C GLU A 160 -10.34 -1.51 -10.28
N TRP A 161 -9.79 -1.46 -11.50
CA TRP A 161 -8.70 -0.56 -11.85
C TRP A 161 -9.04 0.93 -11.70
N GLU A 162 -10.30 1.30 -11.85
CA GLU A 162 -10.77 2.67 -11.58
C GLU A 162 -10.40 3.14 -10.17
N ILE A 163 -10.56 2.25 -9.19
CA ILE A 163 -10.23 2.54 -7.78
C ILE A 163 -8.72 2.80 -7.62
N PHE A 164 -7.89 2.04 -8.35
CA PHE A 164 -6.44 2.18 -8.29
C PHE A 164 -5.90 3.35 -9.11
N HIS A 165 -6.66 3.88 -10.05
CA HIS A 165 -6.19 4.92 -10.96
C HIS A 165 -5.73 6.19 -10.22
N HIS A 166 -6.44 6.63 -9.18
CA HIS A 166 -6.00 7.78 -8.38
C HIS A 166 -4.66 7.49 -7.68
N ILE A 167 -4.49 6.29 -7.10
CA ILE A 167 -3.25 5.87 -6.43
C ILE A 167 -2.10 5.80 -7.45
N TYR A 168 -2.39 5.34 -8.67
CA TYR A 168 -1.43 5.37 -9.78
C TYR A 168 -1.03 6.80 -10.14
N CYS A 169 -1.96 7.73 -10.23
CA CYS A 169 -1.65 9.15 -10.46
C CYS A 169 -0.75 9.71 -9.35
N LEU A 170 -1.03 9.40 -8.07
CA LEU A 170 -0.19 9.78 -6.93
C LEU A 170 1.23 9.20 -7.06
N SER A 171 1.37 7.92 -7.40
CA SER A 171 2.67 7.27 -7.55
C SER A 171 3.56 7.91 -8.63
N ARG A 172 2.96 8.62 -9.58
CA ARG A 172 3.64 9.34 -10.65
C ARG A 172 4.04 10.77 -10.32
N VAL A 173 3.65 11.32 -9.18
CA VAL A 173 3.95 12.71 -8.78
C VAL A 173 5.46 13.04 -8.85
N PRO A 174 6.39 12.16 -8.43
CA PRO A 174 7.82 12.41 -8.60
C PRO A 174 8.22 12.65 -10.07
N TYR A 175 7.56 11.96 -11.01
CA TYR A 175 7.77 12.11 -12.45
C TYR A 175 7.02 13.31 -13.02
N THR A 176 5.72 13.44 -12.75
CA THR A 176 4.87 14.48 -13.36
C THR A 176 5.11 15.86 -12.78
N LYS A 177 5.61 15.93 -11.54
CA LYS A 177 5.72 17.14 -10.72
C LYS A 177 4.37 17.83 -10.51
N SER A 178 3.29 17.03 -10.50
CA SER A 178 1.92 17.51 -10.27
C SER A 178 1.80 18.24 -8.94
N ASN A 179 1.04 19.34 -8.95
CA ASN A 179 0.59 19.96 -7.71
C ASN A 179 -0.47 19.09 -7.05
N LEU A 180 -0.48 19.04 -5.73
CA LEU A 180 -1.44 18.27 -4.97
C LEU A 180 -2.29 19.19 -4.07
N ASP A 181 -3.60 19.05 -4.15
CA ASP A 181 -4.49 19.52 -3.10
C ASP A 181 -4.19 18.70 -1.84
N SER A 182 -4.20 19.34 -0.67
CA SER A 182 -3.88 18.67 0.61
C SER A 182 -4.78 17.47 0.90
N ASN A 183 -6.04 17.50 0.46
CA ASN A 183 -6.99 16.40 0.61
C ASN A 183 -6.71 15.22 -0.32
N CYS A 184 -5.80 15.34 -1.30
CA CYS A 184 -5.34 14.20 -2.10
C CYS A 184 -4.44 13.24 -1.30
N ILE A 185 -3.93 13.69 -0.16
CA ILE A 185 -3.17 12.87 0.78
C ILE A 185 -4.16 12.24 1.74
N GLY A 186 -4.21 10.92 1.77
CA GLY A 186 -5.04 10.17 2.71
C GLY A 186 -4.38 9.99 4.07
N SER A 187 -4.94 9.09 4.86
CA SER A 187 -4.42 8.75 6.19
C SER A 187 -3.03 8.14 6.10
N LEU A 188 -2.11 8.58 6.95
CA LEU A 188 -0.76 8.05 7.07
C LEU A 188 -0.36 8.00 8.55
N PHE A 189 -0.20 6.80 9.09
CA PHE A 189 0.05 6.58 10.51
C PHE A 189 1.40 5.89 10.72
N PHE A 190 2.13 6.32 11.74
CA PHE A 190 3.43 5.78 12.12
C PHE A 190 3.38 5.24 13.55
N ILE A 191 4.02 4.11 13.79
CA ILE A 191 4.18 3.53 15.11
C ILE A 191 5.51 2.80 15.22
N GLU A 192 6.10 2.83 16.40
CA GLU A 192 7.30 2.04 16.66
C GLU A 192 6.94 0.57 16.85
N ILE A 193 7.71 -0.33 16.22
CA ILE A 193 7.56 -1.78 16.33
C ILE A 193 8.54 -2.31 17.36
N ASP A 194 8.00 -3.02 18.33
CA ASP A 194 8.80 -3.76 19.32
C ASP A 194 9.04 -5.19 18.80
N ASN A 195 10.27 -5.45 18.37
CA ASN A 195 10.70 -6.76 17.84
C ASN A 195 11.17 -7.69 18.99
N VAL A 196 10.29 -8.01 19.94
CA VAL A 196 10.61 -8.80 21.15
C VAL A 196 11.06 -10.24 20.80
N ASP A 197 10.72 -10.77 19.61
CA ASP A 197 10.80 -12.20 19.32
C ASP A 197 11.62 -12.61 18.09
N ASN A 198 12.61 -11.83 17.67
CA ASN A 198 13.34 -12.09 16.41
C ASN A 198 12.42 -12.21 15.18
N GLU A 199 11.25 -11.60 15.22
CA GLU A 199 10.39 -11.48 14.05
C GLU A 199 11.09 -10.65 12.98
N LYS A 200 10.73 -10.89 11.71
CA LYS A 200 11.40 -10.28 10.58
C LYS A 200 11.33 -8.75 10.67
N ASP A 201 12.47 -8.10 10.54
CA ASP A 201 12.60 -6.63 10.48
C ASP A 201 11.95 -6.00 9.23
N PHE A 202 11.30 -6.82 8.41
CA PHE A 202 10.58 -6.40 7.22
C PHE A 202 9.29 -7.19 7.07
N ASP A 203 8.20 -6.47 6.85
CA ASP A 203 6.92 -7.02 6.46
C ASP A 203 6.18 -6.03 5.55
N TYR A 204 5.43 -6.53 4.57
CA TYR A 204 4.53 -5.75 3.73
C TYR A 204 3.20 -6.47 3.62
N MET A 205 2.13 -5.74 3.79
CA MET A 205 0.77 -6.22 3.67
C MET A 205 -0.12 -5.15 3.07
N ASP A 206 -1.13 -5.58 2.33
CA ASP A 206 -2.15 -4.68 1.81
C ASP A 206 -3.55 -5.30 1.85
N VAL A 207 -4.54 -4.44 1.79
CA VAL A 207 -5.95 -4.76 1.63
C VAL A 207 -6.44 -3.98 0.43
N SER A 208 -6.31 -4.60 -0.75
CA SER A 208 -6.54 -3.96 -2.07
C SER A 208 -7.91 -3.31 -2.18
N PHE A 209 -8.98 -4.02 -1.81
CA PHE A 209 -10.37 -3.54 -1.84
C PHE A 209 -10.69 -2.45 -0.81
N ALA A 210 -9.76 -2.19 0.13
CA ALA A 210 -9.84 -1.10 1.10
C ALA A 210 -8.77 -0.02 0.87
N ASN A 211 -8.06 -0.04 -0.24
CA ASN A 211 -6.98 0.91 -0.57
C ASN A 211 -6.03 1.20 0.60
N THR A 212 -5.67 0.14 1.34
CA THR A 212 -4.88 0.26 2.56
C THR A 212 -3.63 -0.60 2.45
N SER A 213 -2.49 -0.05 2.83
CA SER A 213 -1.25 -0.82 2.95
C SER A 213 -0.54 -0.54 4.27
N GLY A 214 0.18 -1.55 4.76
CA GLY A 214 1.07 -1.46 5.90
C GLY A 214 2.45 -1.97 5.53
N ILE A 215 3.49 -1.34 6.08
CA ILE A 215 4.86 -1.81 5.91
C ILE A 215 5.60 -1.71 7.24
N ILE A 216 6.41 -2.71 7.53
CA ILE A 216 7.39 -2.68 8.61
C ILE A 216 8.78 -2.66 7.97
N VAL A 217 9.62 -1.71 8.38
CA VAL A 217 11.05 -1.65 8.02
C VAL A 217 11.85 -1.34 9.29
N ASN A 218 12.66 -2.26 9.76
CA ASN A 218 13.27 -2.23 11.11
C ASN A 218 12.19 -2.14 12.19
N ASN A 219 12.34 -1.19 13.10
CA ASN A 219 11.37 -0.87 14.16
C ASN A 219 10.34 0.18 13.75
N VAL A 220 10.07 0.37 12.47
CA VAL A 220 9.12 1.39 11.97
C VAL A 220 7.96 0.72 11.28
N GLY A 221 6.77 0.84 11.83
CA GLY A 221 5.51 0.53 11.19
C GLY A 221 4.89 1.77 10.54
N VAL A 222 4.47 1.66 9.29
CA VAL A 222 3.76 2.73 8.57
C VAL A 222 2.51 2.16 7.92
N ILE A 223 1.36 2.81 8.16
CA ILE A 223 0.09 2.47 7.52
C ILE A 223 -0.35 3.64 6.64
N ALA A 224 -0.71 3.34 5.40
CA ALA A 224 -1.31 4.32 4.49
C ALA A 224 -2.70 3.86 4.04
N VAL A 225 -3.66 4.78 4.03
CA VAL A 225 -4.95 4.62 3.38
C VAL A 225 -5.00 5.60 2.22
N PHE A 226 -5.33 5.10 1.04
CA PHE A 226 -5.33 5.93 -0.16
C PHE A 226 -6.77 6.36 -0.52
N GLY A 227 -6.94 7.66 -0.74
CA GLY A 227 -8.21 8.19 -1.22
C GLY A 227 -9.26 8.52 -0.16
N ASP A 228 -8.91 8.54 1.12
CA ASP A 228 -9.81 8.87 2.24
C ASP A 228 -9.71 10.32 2.74
N ALA A 229 -8.79 11.12 2.20
CA ALA A 229 -8.51 12.50 2.63
C ALA A 229 -8.25 12.64 4.15
N GLY A 230 -7.62 11.64 4.75
CA GLY A 230 -7.30 11.62 6.20
C GLY A 230 -8.47 11.26 7.11
N ALA A 231 -9.61 10.85 6.55
CA ALA A 231 -10.82 10.56 7.32
C ALA A 231 -10.67 9.37 8.27
N VAL A 232 -9.96 8.33 7.84
CA VAL A 232 -9.79 7.08 8.59
C VAL A 232 -8.94 7.30 9.83
N GLU A 233 -7.77 7.91 9.69
CA GLU A 233 -6.92 8.22 10.86
C GLU A 233 -7.67 9.12 11.84
N ASN A 234 -8.39 10.12 11.33
CA ASN A 234 -9.17 11.01 12.17
C ASN A 234 -10.28 10.27 12.94
N GLN A 235 -10.98 9.33 12.30
CA GLN A 235 -11.97 8.48 12.95
C GLN A 235 -11.36 7.59 14.03
N LEU A 236 -10.22 6.94 13.73
CA LEU A 236 -9.55 6.03 14.65
C LEU A 236 -8.91 6.75 15.85
N ARG A 237 -8.63 8.05 15.75
CA ARG A 237 -8.20 8.91 16.90
C ARG A 237 -9.22 8.98 18.02
N TYR A 238 -10.47 8.62 17.78
CA TYR A 238 -11.52 8.60 18.80
C TYR A 238 -11.83 7.20 19.33
N SER A 239 -11.20 6.14 18.79
CA SER A 239 -11.54 4.75 19.13
C SER A 239 -10.32 3.89 19.44
N VAL A 240 -9.48 3.64 18.47
CA VAL A 240 -8.36 2.68 18.53
C VAL A 240 -7.06 3.37 18.96
N LEU A 241 -6.66 4.45 18.28
CA LEU A 241 -5.34 5.06 18.46
C LEU A 241 -5.04 5.55 19.88
N PRO A 242 -5.99 6.13 20.64
CA PRO A 242 -5.73 6.58 22.01
C PRO A 242 -5.42 5.46 23.00
N LYS A 243 -5.76 4.21 22.64
CA LYS A 243 -5.55 3.03 23.48
C LYS A 243 -4.21 2.34 23.20
N LEU A 244 -3.51 2.76 22.15
CA LEU A 244 -2.20 2.21 21.80
C LEU A 244 -1.13 2.72 22.77
N GLY A 245 -0.15 1.85 23.07
CA GLY A 245 1.09 2.24 23.71
C GLY A 245 2.03 2.97 22.74
N GLN A 246 3.26 3.19 23.18
CA GLN A 246 4.30 3.77 22.33
C GLN A 246 4.74 2.80 21.23
N THR A 247 4.71 1.50 21.54
CA THR A 247 5.13 0.41 20.65
C THR A 247 4.05 -0.64 20.52
N VAL A 248 4.09 -1.39 19.41
CA VAL A 248 3.29 -2.60 19.16
C VAL A 248 4.17 -3.68 18.56
N THR A 249 3.78 -4.96 18.71
CA THR A 249 4.47 -6.04 18.00
C THR A 249 4.09 -6.08 16.52
N SER A 250 4.85 -6.81 15.70
CA SER A 250 4.54 -6.98 14.27
C SER A 250 3.16 -7.61 14.05
N MET A 251 2.74 -8.54 14.90
CA MET A 251 1.39 -9.15 14.84
C MET A 251 0.30 -8.13 15.20
N GLN A 252 0.51 -7.35 16.25
CA GLN A 252 -0.41 -6.26 16.63
C GLN A 252 -0.50 -5.19 15.54
N PHE A 253 0.61 -4.90 14.85
CA PHE A 253 0.60 -3.99 13.72
C PHE A 253 -0.30 -4.48 12.57
N ARG A 254 -0.34 -5.79 12.29
CA ARG A 254 -1.25 -6.36 11.29
C ARG A 254 -2.73 -6.18 11.67
N GLU A 255 -3.08 -6.34 12.96
CA GLU A 255 -4.44 -6.00 13.42
C GLU A 255 -4.72 -4.51 13.29
N LEU A 256 -3.72 -3.66 13.52
CA LEU A 256 -3.87 -2.22 13.33
C LEU A 256 -4.13 -1.88 11.85
N VAL A 257 -3.42 -2.51 10.90
CA VAL A 257 -3.71 -2.40 9.46
C VAL A 257 -5.15 -2.85 9.16
N ALA A 258 -5.63 -3.94 9.78
CA ALA A 258 -7.01 -4.39 9.63
C ALA A 258 -8.02 -3.35 10.14
N ASN A 259 -7.72 -2.65 11.23
CA ASN A 259 -8.57 -1.57 11.75
C ASN A 259 -8.66 -0.39 10.75
N PHE A 260 -7.53 0.02 10.17
CA PHE A 260 -7.51 1.08 9.14
C PHE A 260 -8.29 0.66 7.89
N ALA A 261 -8.06 -0.54 7.39
CA ALA A 261 -8.76 -1.08 6.22
C ALA A 261 -10.28 -1.21 6.46
N CYS A 262 -10.67 -1.78 7.58
CA CYS A 262 -12.08 -1.93 7.95
C CYS A 262 -12.76 -0.56 8.09
N CYS A 263 -12.09 0.41 8.72
CA CYS A 263 -12.61 1.78 8.85
C CYS A 263 -12.82 2.41 7.47
N ASN A 264 -11.87 2.25 6.54
CA ASN A 264 -12.00 2.80 5.19
C ASN A 264 -13.19 2.21 4.42
N LEU A 265 -13.43 0.90 4.55
CA LEU A 265 -14.60 0.25 3.93
C LEU A 265 -15.95 0.76 4.46
N HIS A 266 -15.97 1.32 5.65
CA HIS A 266 -17.17 1.90 6.24
C HIS A 266 -17.34 3.40 5.95
N LEU A 267 -16.43 4.04 5.20
CA LEU A 267 -16.55 5.43 4.77
C LEU A 267 -17.62 5.53 3.67
N LYS A 268 -18.79 6.11 4.00
CA LYS A 268 -19.94 6.22 3.09
C LYS A 268 -19.76 7.25 1.97
N ASN A 269 -19.01 8.29 2.26
CA ASN A 269 -18.85 9.44 1.38
C ASN A 269 -17.38 9.67 1.01
N PRO A 270 -16.72 8.67 0.36
CA PRO A 270 -15.33 8.82 -0.03
C PRO A 270 -15.18 10.04 -0.95
N PRO A 271 -14.04 10.74 -0.89
CA PRO A 271 -13.79 11.89 -1.74
C PRO A 271 -13.70 11.49 -3.21
N ASN A 272 -14.01 12.45 -4.10
CA ASN A 272 -13.78 12.30 -5.54
C ASN A 272 -12.46 12.96 -5.93
N HIS A 273 -11.64 12.22 -6.68
CA HIS A 273 -10.36 12.68 -7.16
C HIS A 273 -10.41 13.00 -8.66
N SER A 274 -9.75 14.08 -9.06
CA SER A 274 -9.61 14.44 -10.44
C SER A 274 -8.26 15.12 -10.70
N THR A 275 -7.81 15.08 -11.95
CA THR A 275 -6.60 15.78 -12.37
C THR A 275 -6.99 16.82 -13.40
N ILE A 276 -6.61 18.07 -13.15
CA ILE A 276 -6.79 19.19 -14.09
C ILE A 276 -5.44 19.63 -14.65
N SER A 277 -5.43 19.95 -15.93
CA SER A 277 -4.28 20.51 -16.63
C SER A 277 -4.74 21.71 -17.44
N ASP A 278 -3.88 22.70 -17.59
CA ASP A 278 -4.15 23.77 -18.53
C ASP A 278 -4.04 23.26 -19.99
N GLU A 279 -4.70 23.94 -20.90
CA GLU A 279 -4.69 23.58 -22.33
C GLU A 279 -3.31 23.77 -22.96
N SER A 280 -2.48 24.64 -22.41
CA SER A 280 -1.13 24.95 -22.93
C SER A 280 -0.14 23.82 -22.63
N GLY A 281 -0.36 23.02 -21.57
CA GLY A 281 0.58 22.02 -21.08
C GLY A 281 1.89 22.59 -20.56
N ILE A 282 1.94 23.91 -20.27
CA ILE A 282 3.14 24.58 -19.75
C ILE A 282 3.30 24.32 -18.27
N HIS A 283 2.18 24.31 -17.53
CA HIS A 283 2.19 24.07 -16.09
C HIS A 283 1.98 22.60 -15.76
N PRO A 284 2.60 22.09 -14.68
CA PRO A 284 2.29 20.77 -14.17
C PRO A 284 0.79 20.61 -13.88
N PRO A 285 0.21 19.42 -14.10
CA PRO A 285 -1.18 19.21 -13.74
C PRO A 285 -1.39 19.34 -12.23
N THR A 286 -2.62 19.64 -11.83
CA THR A 286 -3.02 19.72 -10.43
C THR A 286 -4.00 18.59 -10.12
N MET A 287 -3.67 17.77 -9.13
CA MET A 287 -4.58 16.79 -8.58
C MET A 287 -5.46 17.45 -7.53
N ILE A 288 -6.77 17.30 -7.69
CA ILE A 288 -7.79 17.89 -6.83
C ILE A 288 -8.56 16.78 -6.13
N CYS A 289 -8.85 16.99 -4.87
CA CYS A 289 -9.72 16.15 -4.08
C CYS A 289 -10.96 16.93 -3.63
N LYS A 290 -12.12 16.52 -4.11
CA LYS A 290 -13.41 17.08 -3.72
C LYS A 290 -14.06 16.23 -2.65
N LEU A 291 -14.21 16.79 -1.45
CA LEU A 291 -14.90 16.12 -0.34
C LEU A 291 -16.41 16.02 -0.64
N ASN A 292 -16.97 14.85 -0.34
CA ASN A 292 -18.39 14.57 -0.47
C ASN A 292 -19.11 14.77 0.88
N GLY A 293 -19.41 16.05 1.21
CA GLY A 293 -20.03 16.45 2.46
C GLY A 293 -19.17 17.37 3.30
N SER A 294 -19.73 17.90 4.39
CA SER A 294 -19.03 18.81 5.31
C SER A 294 -18.12 18.09 6.32
N LYS A 295 -18.31 16.79 6.48
CA LYS A 295 -17.51 15.92 7.34
C LYS A 295 -17.57 14.48 6.83
N PRO A 296 -16.57 13.63 7.13
CA PRO A 296 -16.64 12.20 6.88
C PRO A 296 -17.83 11.56 7.60
N ASP A 297 -18.53 10.65 6.93
CA ASP A 297 -19.61 9.85 7.47
C ASP A 297 -19.27 8.37 7.33
N PHE A 298 -19.49 7.60 8.40
CA PHE A 298 -19.13 6.18 8.45
C PHE A 298 -20.39 5.34 8.73
N GLU A 299 -20.45 4.18 8.10
CA GLU A 299 -21.42 3.14 8.46
C GLU A 299 -21.11 2.56 9.84
N SER A 300 -22.10 1.86 10.40
CA SER A 300 -21.90 1.10 11.61
C SER A 300 -20.84 0.01 11.38
N TYR A 301 -19.92 -0.12 12.31
CA TYR A 301 -18.88 -1.14 12.29
C TYR A 301 -19.48 -2.55 12.14
N LYS A 302 -18.93 -3.33 11.19
CA LYS A 302 -19.33 -4.71 10.92
C LYS A 302 -18.21 -5.64 11.37
N GLN A 303 -18.48 -6.39 12.41
CA GLN A 303 -17.49 -7.25 13.06
C GLN A 303 -16.98 -8.37 12.15
N ASP A 304 -17.85 -8.93 11.32
CA ASP A 304 -17.50 -9.96 10.34
C ASP A 304 -16.61 -9.43 9.20
N VAL A 305 -16.82 -8.17 8.76
CA VAL A 305 -15.92 -7.52 7.78
C VAL A 305 -14.52 -7.39 8.37
N PHE A 306 -14.42 -6.89 9.60
CA PHE A 306 -13.14 -6.81 10.30
C PHE A 306 -12.51 -8.18 10.47
N GLY A 307 -13.27 -9.19 10.91
CA GLY A 307 -12.79 -10.54 11.12
C GLY A 307 -12.26 -11.20 9.85
N ASN A 308 -12.88 -10.97 8.70
CA ASN A 308 -12.38 -11.46 7.41
C ASN A 308 -11.05 -10.80 7.01
N ILE A 309 -10.88 -9.50 7.26
CA ILE A 309 -9.61 -8.80 7.04
C ILE A 309 -8.54 -9.35 7.98
N MET A 310 -8.89 -9.60 9.25
CA MET A 310 -7.99 -10.23 10.22
C MET A 310 -7.54 -11.63 9.77
N ASP A 311 -8.46 -12.47 9.29
CA ASP A 311 -8.09 -13.81 8.77
C ASP A 311 -7.17 -13.72 7.55
N MET A 312 -7.36 -12.74 6.68
CA MET A 312 -6.49 -12.49 5.53
C MET A 312 -5.07 -12.09 5.96
N LEU A 313 -4.94 -11.21 6.96
CA LEU A 313 -3.65 -10.67 7.38
C LEU A 313 -2.92 -11.54 8.39
N LEU A 314 -3.62 -12.33 9.20
CA LEU A 314 -3.09 -13.05 10.36
C LEU A 314 -3.39 -14.55 10.36
N GLY A 315 -4.45 -14.98 9.66
CA GLY A 315 -4.96 -16.34 9.80
C GLY A 315 -3.92 -17.43 9.57
N GLU A 316 -3.12 -17.34 8.51
CA GLU A 316 -2.06 -18.30 8.21
C GLU A 316 -0.86 -18.20 9.18
N LEU A 317 -0.56 -17.00 9.66
CA LEU A 317 0.58 -16.76 10.55
C LEU A 317 0.35 -17.32 11.97
N LEU A 318 -0.90 -17.30 12.40
CA LEU A 318 -1.32 -17.72 13.75
C LEU A 318 -1.89 -19.14 13.77
N ASP A 319 -2.16 -19.74 12.61
CA ASP A 319 -2.71 -21.10 12.53
C ASP A 319 -1.76 -22.12 13.17
N GLY A 320 -2.29 -22.90 14.09
CA GLY A 320 -1.51 -23.87 14.87
C GLY A 320 -0.57 -23.28 15.95
N LYS A 321 -0.48 -21.95 16.07
CA LYS A 321 0.30 -21.29 17.12
C LYS A 321 -0.55 -20.84 18.31
N VAL A 322 -1.84 -20.65 18.09
CA VAL A 322 -2.79 -20.26 19.12
C VAL A 322 -3.55 -21.50 19.58
N ALA A 323 -3.41 -21.86 20.85
CA ALA A 323 -4.13 -22.97 21.47
C ALA A 323 -5.60 -22.61 21.73
N MET A 324 -6.36 -22.42 20.67
CA MET A 324 -7.78 -22.06 20.73
C MET A 324 -8.57 -22.89 19.72
N ASP A 325 -9.55 -23.63 20.22
CA ASP A 325 -10.47 -24.37 19.35
C ASP A 325 -11.20 -23.43 18.38
N ASN A 326 -11.27 -23.83 17.11
CA ASN A 326 -11.92 -23.07 16.06
C ASN A 326 -11.35 -21.64 15.88
N PHE A 327 -10.05 -21.44 16.12
CA PHE A 327 -9.39 -20.13 16.08
C PHE A 327 -9.73 -19.33 14.81
N ARG A 328 -9.56 -19.93 13.63
CA ARG A 328 -9.81 -19.21 12.37
C ARG A 328 -11.29 -18.84 12.17
N GLU A 329 -12.22 -19.66 12.63
CA GLU A 329 -13.65 -19.34 12.58
C GLU A 329 -13.97 -18.16 13.49
N ARG A 330 -13.43 -18.14 14.70
CA ARG A 330 -13.60 -17.02 15.64
C ARG A 330 -12.93 -15.74 15.15
N LEU A 331 -11.75 -15.88 14.52
CA LEU A 331 -11.05 -14.75 13.91
C LEU A 331 -11.92 -14.10 12.81
N ARG A 332 -12.51 -14.91 11.91
CA ARG A 332 -13.41 -14.42 10.84
C ARG A 332 -14.69 -13.77 11.37
N LYS A 333 -15.14 -14.16 12.53
CA LYS A 333 -16.27 -13.51 13.20
C LYS A 333 -15.87 -12.22 13.92
N GLY A 334 -14.58 -11.88 13.94
CA GLY A 334 -14.04 -10.73 14.67
C GLY A 334 -14.07 -10.89 16.20
N GLU A 335 -14.19 -12.12 16.69
CA GLU A 335 -14.25 -12.43 18.14
C GLU A 335 -12.86 -12.47 18.79
N VAL A 336 -11.79 -12.35 18.01
CA VAL A 336 -10.40 -12.42 18.48
C VAL A 336 -9.72 -11.09 18.19
N SER A 337 -9.06 -10.54 19.19
CA SER A 337 -8.11 -9.42 19.06
C SER A 337 -6.78 -9.85 19.69
N ILE A 338 -5.69 -9.43 19.06
CA ILE A 338 -4.32 -9.54 19.58
C ILE A 338 -3.79 -8.17 20.02
N LEU A 339 -4.55 -7.12 19.73
CA LEU A 339 -4.25 -5.75 20.10
C LEU A 339 -4.83 -5.41 21.49
N PHE A 340 -6.08 -5.79 21.74
CA PHE A 340 -6.80 -5.45 22.96
C PHE A 340 -7.38 -6.70 23.66
N ASP A 341 -7.32 -6.70 24.97
CA ASP A 341 -7.99 -7.72 25.79
C ASP A 341 -9.51 -7.43 25.94
N SER A 342 -10.20 -8.30 26.66
CA SER A 342 -11.65 -8.18 26.88
C SER A 342 -12.07 -6.91 27.68
N SER A 343 -11.12 -6.26 28.37
CA SER A 343 -11.34 -4.97 29.02
C SER A 343 -11.10 -3.79 28.10
N GLY A 344 -10.55 -4.02 26.91
CA GLY A 344 -10.17 -3.00 25.93
C GLY A 344 -8.81 -2.37 26.19
N GLU A 345 -8.00 -2.96 27.06
CA GLU A 345 -6.62 -2.57 27.33
C GLU A 345 -5.65 -3.24 26.34
N LEU A 346 -4.57 -2.53 26.00
CA LEU A 346 -3.54 -3.06 25.09
C LEU A 346 -2.90 -4.33 25.69
N ILE A 347 -2.88 -5.42 24.91
CA ILE A 347 -2.25 -6.67 25.32
C ILE A 347 -0.73 -6.47 25.31
N SER A 348 -0.09 -6.69 26.47
CA SER A 348 1.37 -6.64 26.55
C SER A 348 2.00 -7.73 25.68
N PRO A 349 3.09 -7.41 24.93
CA PRO A 349 3.82 -8.38 24.10
C PRO A 349 4.13 -9.71 24.82
N ASN A 350 4.51 -9.64 26.09
CA ASN A 350 4.82 -10.79 26.92
C ASN A 350 3.62 -11.73 27.21
N LYS A 351 2.38 -11.26 27.00
CA LYS A 351 1.18 -12.10 27.19
C LYS A 351 0.77 -12.84 25.92
N LEU A 352 1.11 -12.33 24.74
CA LEU A 352 0.79 -13.00 23.48
C LEU A 352 1.52 -14.32 23.28
N LEU A 353 2.69 -14.49 23.92
CA LEU A 353 3.56 -15.65 23.80
C LEU A 353 3.39 -16.69 24.91
N LYS A 354 2.67 -16.37 25.97
CA LYS A 354 2.28 -17.32 27.01
C LYS A 354 0.91 -17.91 26.66
N SER A 355 0.88 -18.85 25.68
CA SER A 355 -0.11 -19.93 25.77
C SER A 355 0.12 -20.61 27.08
N ASP A 356 -0.86 -20.59 27.97
CA ASP A 356 -0.84 -21.31 29.22
C ASP A 356 -0.33 -22.73 28.99
N SER A 357 0.86 -23.02 29.55
CA SER A 357 1.41 -24.38 29.70
C SER A 357 0.67 -25.14 30.79
#